data_0c62bd3b28a3c53000cb954350996214
#
_entry.id   0c62bd3b28a3c53000cb954350996214
#
_cell.length_a   1.000
_cell.length_b   1.000
_cell.length_c   1.000
_cell.angle_alpha   90.00
_cell.angle_beta   90.00
_cell.angle_gamma   90.00
#
_symmetry.space_group_name_H-M   'P 1'
#
loop_
_entity.id
_entity.type
_entity.pdbx_description
1 polymer ?
#
loop_
_entity_poly.entity_id
_entity_poly.type
_entity_poly.pdbx_seq_one_letter_code
_entity_poly.pdbx_strand_id
1 'polypeptide(L)'
;SDEAYLRGIARIVPPETSYGYVLKTATQDRLHLALRGVFLERQIVVDQEIHRVQQRHIRTHDTLTDSEYAVLIDMALGLSDKVIAIRQGLSLRTVQNRLLSLYDKLGVDNLDTAPADFAINKRTRAITRALNLRAINAESLESAERELKKWLDTHQGQIEKVR
;
A
#
# COMPACT_ATOMS: atom_id res chain seq x y z
N SER A 1 -12.16 4.59 12.23
CA SER A 1 -10.91 4.12 12.82
C SER A 1 -9.82 5.15 12.60
N ASP A 2 -9.02 5.39 13.63
CA ASP A 2 -8.06 6.49 13.74
C ASP A 2 -6.95 6.50 12.67
N GLU A 3 -6.75 5.39 11.98
CA GLU A 3 -5.68 5.21 11.00
C GLU A 3 -5.94 5.84 9.62
N ALA A 4 -7.20 5.92 9.19
CA ALA A 4 -7.56 6.62 7.95
C ALA A 4 -7.38 8.15 8.14
N TYR A 5 -7.61 8.62 9.36
CA TYR A 5 -7.45 10.02 9.75
C TYR A 5 -5.98 10.45 9.76
N LEU A 6 -5.08 9.58 10.25
CA LEU A 6 -3.62 9.84 10.26
C LEU A 6 -3.03 10.04 8.87
N ARG A 7 -3.51 9.29 7.88
CA ARG A 7 -3.08 9.45 6.48
C ARG A 7 -3.57 10.75 5.84
N GLY A 8 -4.75 11.21 6.24
CA GLY A 8 -5.30 12.49 5.79
C GLY A 8 -4.50 13.68 6.29
N ILE A 9 -4.07 13.65 7.55
CA ILE A 9 -3.36 14.77 8.18
C ILE A 9 -2.00 15.02 7.53
N ALA A 10 -1.21 13.99 7.25
CA ALA A 10 0.11 14.14 6.62
C ALA A 10 0.04 14.79 5.22
N ARG A 11 -1.10 14.70 4.53
CA ARG A 11 -1.36 15.36 3.24
C ARG A 11 -1.91 16.79 3.37
N ILE A 12 -2.55 17.10 4.49
CA ILE A 12 -3.25 18.39 4.70
C ILE A 12 -2.35 19.39 5.41
N VAL A 13 -1.41 18.92 6.23
CA VAL A 13 -0.53 19.79 7.01
C VAL A 13 0.61 20.29 6.12
N PRO A 14 0.80 21.62 5.96
CA PRO A 14 1.92 22.17 5.22
C PRO A 14 3.27 21.70 5.76
N PRO A 15 4.31 21.54 4.92
CA PRO A 15 5.60 20.98 5.31
C PRO A 15 6.30 21.69 6.47
N GLU A 16 6.00 22.96 6.68
CA GLU A 16 6.61 23.83 7.72
C GLU A 16 5.78 23.93 9.00
N THR A 17 4.69 23.19 9.11
CA THR A 17 3.77 23.28 10.25
C THR A 17 4.19 22.33 11.36
N SER A 18 4.45 22.88 12.56
CA SER A 18 4.61 22.06 13.77
C SER A 18 3.26 21.53 14.22
N TYR A 19 3.14 20.24 14.43
CA TYR A 19 1.89 19.60 14.89
C TYR A 19 2.15 18.51 15.93
N GLY A 20 1.14 18.24 16.74
CA GLY A 20 1.17 17.15 17.72
C GLY A 20 0.06 16.14 17.44
N TYR A 21 0.38 14.87 17.55
CA TYR A 21 -0.58 13.79 17.51
C TYR A 21 -0.46 12.93 18.75
N VAL A 22 -1.49 12.98 19.59
CA VAL A 22 -1.55 12.29 20.87
C VAL A 22 -2.82 11.45 20.94
N LEU A 23 -2.73 10.23 21.47
CA LEU A 23 -3.90 9.36 21.63
C LEU A 23 -4.89 9.98 22.61
N LYS A 24 -6.20 9.79 22.37
CA LYS A 24 -7.27 10.24 23.28
C LYS A 24 -7.16 9.64 24.68
N THR A 25 -6.47 8.50 24.80
CA THR A 25 -6.21 7.80 26.06
C THR A 25 -4.94 8.25 26.76
N ALA A 26 -4.21 9.22 26.18
CA ALA A 26 -3.00 9.75 26.80
C ALA A 26 -3.29 10.45 28.13
N THR A 27 -2.35 10.37 29.04
CA THR A 27 -2.43 11.08 30.33
C THR A 27 -2.34 12.59 30.14
N GLN A 28 -2.87 13.35 31.10
CA GLN A 28 -2.84 14.81 31.08
C GLN A 28 -1.41 15.36 30.97
N ASP A 29 -0.45 14.73 31.65
CA ASP A 29 0.98 15.11 31.59
C ASP A 29 1.55 14.94 30.18
N ARG A 30 1.18 13.88 29.49
CA ARG A 30 1.59 13.64 28.10
C ARG A 30 1.00 14.66 27.14
N LEU A 31 -0.24 15.03 27.35
CA LEU A 31 -0.89 16.10 26.57
C LEU A 31 -0.19 17.43 26.78
N HIS A 32 0.11 17.79 28.03
CA HIS A 32 0.85 19.02 28.35
C HIS A 32 2.26 19.03 27.71
N LEU A 33 2.97 17.89 27.77
CA LEU A 33 4.28 17.76 27.14
C LEU A 33 4.21 17.95 25.62
N ALA A 34 3.20 17.34 24.97
CA ALA A 34 2.99 17.49 23.54
C ALA A 34 2.65 18.91 23.13
N LEU A 35 1.75 19.58 23.88
CA LEU A 35 1.41 21.00 23.64
C LEU A 35 2.64 21.89 23.79
N ARG A 36 3.45 21.67 24.82
CA ARG A 36 4.69 22.43 25.03
C ARG A 36 5.67 22.22 23.86
N GLY A 37 5.91 20.96 23.43
CA GLY A 37 6.79 20.66 22.30
C GLY A 37 6.36 21.34 21.02
N VAL A 38 5.05 21.34 20.73
CA VAL A 38 4.51 21.97 19.50
C VAL A 38 4.57 23.49 19.57
N PHE A 39 4.05 24.09 20.64
CA PHE A 39 3.86 25.55 20.70
C PHE A 39 5.10 26.34 21.12
N LEU A 40 5.92 25.78 22.00
CA LEU A 40 7.11 26.49 22.51
C LEU A 40 8.38 26.08 21.76
N GLU A 41 8.51 24.80 21.43
CA GLU A 41 9.74 24.25 20.85
C GLU A 41 9.62 24.04 19.32
N ARG A 42 8.44 24.27 18.74
CA ARG A 42 8.13 24.06 17.32
C ARG A 42 8.52 22.67 16.81
N GLN A 43 8.36 21.68 17.67
CA GLN A 43 8.66 20.28 17.34
C GLN A 43 7.41 19.56 16.84
N ILE A 44 7.63 18.53 16.02
CA ILE A 44 6.58 17.56 15.68
C ILE A 44 6.56 16.51 16.79
N VAL A 45 5.45 16.42 17.51
CA VAL A 45 5.26 15.47 18.60
C VAL A 45 4.28 14.38 18.18
N VAL A 46 4.75 13.16 18.00
CA VAL A 46 3.92 12.01 17.64
C VAL A 46 4.04 10.93 18.70
N ASP A 47 2.92 10.44 19.19
CA ASP A 47 2.92 9.35 20.18
C ASP A 47 3.59 8.09 19.59
N GLN A 48 4.40 7.40 20.41
CA GLN A 48 5.24 6.28 19.96
C GLN A 48 4.42 5.15 19.31
N GLU A 49 3.19 4.95 19.75
CA GLU A 49 2.29 3.95 19.20
C GLU A 49 1.84 4.32 17.78
N ILE A 50 1.58 5.60 17.55
CA ILE A 50 1.26 6.16 16.24
C ILE A 50 2.49 6.14 15.33
N HIS A 51 3.65 6.48 15.85
CA HIS A 51 4.90 6.42 15.11
C HIS A 51 5.23 4.98 14.65
N ARG A 52 4.96 3.95 15.48
CA ARG A 52 5.08 2.55 15.08
C ARG A 52 4.14 2.16 13.94
N VAL A 53 2.91 2.67 13.94
CA VAL A 53 1.94 2.45 12.86
C VAL A 53 2.42 3.13 11.58
N GLN A 54 2.91 4.37 11.67
CA GLN A 54 3.49 5.09 10.54
C GLN A 54 4.74 4.37 9.99
N GLN A 55 5.65 3.91 10.84
CA GLN A 55 6.86 3.18 10.42
C GLN A 55 6.56 1.83 9.77
N ARG A 56 5.53 1.11 10.20
CA ARG A 56 5.10 -0.12 9.52
C ARG A 56 4.62 0.17 8.10
N HIS A 57 3.99 1.32 7.87
CA HIS A 57 3.57 1.76 6.54
C HIS A 57 4.74 2.14 5.65
N ILE A 58 5.66 2.94 6.17
CA ILE A 58 6.86 3.39 5.45
C ILE A 58 7.67 2.15 5.03
N ARG A 59 7.90 1.17 5.92
CA ARG A 59 8.69 -0.02 5.60
C ARG A 59 8.08 -0.90 4.50
N THR A 60 6.77 -0.96 4.36
CA THR A 60 6.13 -1.79 3.32
C THR A 60 6.07 -1.06 1.98
N HIS A 61 5.90 0.26 2.01
CA HIS A 61 5.94 1.10 0.80
C HIS A 61 7.38 1.26 0.28
N ASP A 62 8.37 1.37 1.19
CA ASP A 62 9.80 1.49 0.84
C ASP A 62 10.40 0.17 0.30
N THR A 63 9.75 -0.97 0.50
CA THR A 63 10.23 -2.26 -0.03
C THR A 63 9.77 -2.56 -1.44
N LEU A 64 8.64 -1.96 -1.89
CA LEU A 64 8.14 -2.11 -3.24
C LEU A 64 8.64 -0.98 -4.12
N THR A 65 9.22 -1.32 -5.26
CA THR A 65 9.52 -0.33 -6.30
C THR A 65 8.23 0.17 -6.95
N ASP A 66 8.22 1.37 -7.55
CA ASP A 66 7.05 1.91 -8.26
C ASP A 66 6.51 0.94 -9.31
N SER A 67 7.40 0.23 -9.97
CA SER A 67 7.04 -0.75 -10.99
C SER A 67 6.45 -2.04 -10.41
N GLU A 68 6.85 -2.47 -9.24
CA GLU A 68 6.22 -3.58 -8.51
C GLU A 68 4.86 -3.14 -7.95
N TYR A 69 4.78 -1.93 -7.43
CA TYR A 69 3.51 -1.36 -6.97
C TYR A 69 2.47 -1.27 -8.09
N ALA A 70 2.86 -0.81 -9.29
CA ALA A 70 1.96 -0.77 -10.45
C ALA A 70 1.45 -2.17 -10.83
N VAL A 71 2.33 -3.19 -10.83
CA VAL A 71 1.93 -4.59 -11.06
C VAL A 71 1.00 -5.11 -9.96
N LEU A 72 1.25 -4.75 -8.69
CA LEU A 72 0.40 -5.12 -7.56
C LEU A 72 -1.01 -4.54 -7.69
N ILE A 73 -1.13 -3.28 -8.08
CA ILE A 73 -2.42 -2.63 -8.33
C ILE A 73 -3.18 -3.33 -9.46
N ASP A 74 -2.54 -3.57 -10.60
CA ASP A 74 -3.17 -4.25 -11.74
C ASP A 74 -3.60 -5.68 -11.39
N MET A 75 -2.78 -6.38 -10.60
CA MET A 75 -3.11 -7.69 -10.06
C MET A 75 -4.32 -7.62 -9.13
N ALA A 76 -4.43 -6.61 -8.27
CA ALA A 76 -5.53 -6.43 -7.35
C ALA A 76 -6.84 -6.07 -8.06
N LEU A 77 -6.76 -5.41 -9.23
CA LEU A 77 -7.89 -5.18 -10.14
C LEU A 77 -8.31 -6.44 -10.92
N GLY A 78 -7.65 -7.58 -10.72
CA GLY A 78 -8.01 -8.85 -11.35
C GLY A 78 -7.44 -9.06 -12.75
N LEU A 79 -6.53 -8.20 -13.22
CA LEU A 79 -5.95 -8.35 -14.56
C LEU A 79 -5.04 -9.58 -14.64
N SER A 80 -5.10 -10.31 -15.75
CA SER A 80 -4.15 -11.39 -16.03
C SER A 80 -2.76 -10.83 -16.34
N ASP A 81 -1.72 -11.68 -16.18
CA ASP A 81 -0.33 -11.27 -16.44
C ASP A 81 -0.12 -10.74 -17.87
N LYS A 82 -0.83 -11.30 -18.84
CA LYS A 82 -0.80 -10.84 -20.24
C LYS A 82 -1.37 -9.42 -20.37
N VAL A 83 -2.49 -9.14 -19.71
CA VAL A 83 -3.14 -7.83 -19.75
C VAL A 83 -2.29 -6.78 -19.03
N ILE A 84 -1.70 -7.16 -17.89
CA ILE A 84 -0.74 -6.31 -17.17
C ILE A 84 0.45 -5.95 -18.07
N ALA A 85 1.00 -6.94 -18.79
CA ALA A 85 2.11 -6.73 -19.71
C ALA A 85 1.76 -5.69 -20.79
N ILE A 86 0.58 -5.81 -21.41
CA ILE A 86 0.11 -4.87 -22.42
C ILE A 86 -0.09 -3.48 -21.82
N ARG A 87 -0.82 -3.40 -20.70
CA ARG A 87 -1.15 -2.11 -20.06
C ARG A 87 0.08 -1.32 -19.66
N GLN A 88 1.11 -2.00 -19.17
CA GLN A 88 2.35 -1.36 -18.70
C GLN A 88 3.46 -1.29 -19.77
N GLY A 89 3.21 -1.79 -20.99
CA GLY A 89 4.22 -1.81 -22.05
C GLY A 89 5.42 -2.71 -21.73
N LEU A 90 5.17 -3.85 -21.03
CA LEU A 90 6.20 -4.78 -20.55
C LEU A 90 6.11 -6.12 -21.26
N SER A 91 7.21 -6.90 -21.22
CA SER A 91 7.15 -8.30 -21.58
C SER A 91 6.43 -9.13 -20.52
N LEU A 92 5.75 -10.22 -20.92
CA LEU A 92 5.12 -11.15 -19.99
C LEU A 92 6.14 -11.69 -18.96
N ARG A 93 7.37 -11.99 -19.41
CA ARG A 93 8.45 -12.46 -18.53
C ARG A 93 8.82 -11.40 -17.47
N THR A 94 8.82 -10.13 -17.85
CA THR A 94 9.08 -9.03 -16.90
C THR A 94 7.99 -8.95 -15.83
N VAL A 95 6.73 -9.08 -16.22
CA VAL A 95 5.59 -9.11 -15.27
C VAL A 95 5.72 -10.30 -14.32
N GLN A 96 5.99 -11.49 -14.84
CA GLN A 96 6.16 -12.69 -14.02
C GLN A 96 7.31 -12.56 -13.02
N ASN A 97 8.45 -12.00 -13.44
CA ASN A 97 9.57 -11.75 -12.53
C ASN A 97 9.20 -10.74 -11.42
N ARG A 98 8.45 -9.68 -11.75
CA ARG A 98 7.94 -8.73 -10.75
C ARG A 98 6.95 -9.37 -9.79
N LEU A 99 6.07 -10.25 -10.27
CA LEU A 99 5.15 -11.01 -9.42
C LEU A 99 5.90 -11.92 -8.45
N LEU A 100 6.96 -12.60 -8.89
CA LEU A 100 7.80 -13.41 -8.01
C LEU A 100 8.47 -12.56 -6.92
N SER A 101 9.04 -11.41 -7.29
CA SER A 101 9.61 -10.46 -6.33
C SER A 101 8.57 -9.92 -5.35
N LEU A 102 7.34 -9.63 -5.83
CA LEU A 102 6.22 -9.23 -4.98
C LEU A 102 5.83 -10.31 -3.97
N TYR A 103 5.76 -11.58 -4.39
CA TYR A 103 5.41 -12.69 -3.52
C TYR A 103 6.45 -12.86 -2.41
N ASP A 104 7.73 -12.74 -2.74
CA ASP A 104 8.82 -12.78 -1.77
C ASP A 104 8.71 -11.61 -0.77
N LYS A 105 8.65 -10.36 -1.26
CA LYS A 105 8.55 -9.16 -0.43
C LYS A 105 7.30 -9.12 0.46
N LEU A 106 6.18 -9.64 -0.03
CA LEU A 106 4.95 -9.77 0.74
C LEU A 106 4.95 -11.01 1.65
N GLY A 107 5.96 -11.86 1.59
CA GLY A 107 6.06 -13.09 2.38
C GLY A 107 4.93 -14.08 2.08
N VAL A 108 4.54 -14.21 0.80
CA VAL A 108 3.41 -15.07 0.39
C VAL A 108 3.71 -16.55 0.67
N ASP A 109 4.95 -16.96 0.50
CA ASP A 109 5.41 -18.34 0.66
C ASP A 109 5.73 -18.73 2.11
N ASN A 110 5.70 -17.77 3.07
CA ASN A 110 5.96 -18.00 4.48
C ASN A 110 4.76 -18.70 5.16
N LEU A 111 4.60 -19.99 4.87
CA LEU A 111 3.64 -20.89 5.53
C LEU A 111 4.40 -22.12 6.05
N ASP A 112 5.19 -21.90 7.09
CA ASP A 112 6.05 -22.92 7.70
C ASP A 112 5.27 -24.13 8.27
N THR A 113 3.94 -24.07 8.30
CA THR A 113 3.07 -25.10 8.91
C THR A 113 2.04 -25.70 7.96
N ALA A 114 2.03 -25.33 6.67
CA ALA A 114 1.05 -25.88 5.74
C ALA A 114 1.42 -27.31 5.31
N PRO A 115 0.46 -28.25 5.25
CA PRO A 115 0.68 -29.56 4.67
C PRO A 115 1.17 -29.44 3.22
N ALA A 116 2.01 -30.40 2.76
CA ALA A 116 2.60 -30.40 1.42
C ALA A 116 1.56 -30.31 0.29
N ASP A 117 0.34 -30.78 0.53
CA ASP A 117 -0.77 -30.81 -0.44
C ASP A 117 -1.66 -29.56 -0.36
N PHE A 118 -1.32 -28.58 0.47
CA PHE A 118 -2.13 -27.38 0.64
C PHE A 118 -1.90 -26.39 -0.50
N ALA A 119 -2.75 -26.44 -1.52
CA ALA A 119 -2.71 -25.52 -2.64
C ALA A 119 -3.15 -24.11 -2.24
N ILE A 120 -2.23 -23.14 -2.30
CA ILE A 120 -2.51 -21.73 -2.02
C ILE A 120 -2.55 -20.96 -3.33
N ASN A 121 -3.59 -20.16 -3.51
CA ASN A 121 -3.58 -19.16 -4.55
C ASN A 121 -2.67 -17.98 -4.14
N LYS A 122 -1.41 -18.02 -4.62
CA LYS A 122 -0.40 -17.00 -4.30
C LYS A 122 -0.87 -15.58 -4.65
N ARG A 123 -1.63 -15.44 -5.72
CA ARG A 123 -2.16 -14.15 -6.19
C ARG A 123 -3.15 -13.56 -5.19
N THR A 124 -4.16 -14.32 -4.80
CA THR A 124 -5.13 -13.90 -3.77
C THR A 124 -4.44 -13.61 -2.44
N ARG A 125 -3.51 -14.49 -2.03
CA ARG A 125 -2.76 -14.29 -0.79
C ARG A 125 -1.92 -13.01 -0.81
N ALA A 126 -1.26 -12.71 -1.93
CA ALA A 126 -0.48 -11.47 -2.09
C ALA A 126 -1.36 -10.23 -1.92
N ILE A 127 -2.54 -10.20 -2.53
CA ILE A 127 -3.51 -9.10 -2.41
C ILE A 127 -3.95 -8.94 -0.94
N THR A 128 -4.33 -10.04 -0.29
CA THR A 128 -4.74 -10.02 1.12
C THR A 128 -3.60 -9.51 2.02
N ARG A 129 -2.37 -9.95 1.78
CA ARG A 129 -1.21 -9.46 2.56
C ARG A 129 -0.92 -8.00 2.29
N ALA A 130 -0.99 -7.56 1.02
CA ALA A 130 -0.80 -6.16 0.66
C ALA A 130 -1.84 -5.24 1.32
N LEU A 131 -3.11 -5.67 1.41
CA LEU A 131 -4.17 -4.97 2.16
C LEU A 131 -3.86 -4.94 3.67
N ASN A 132 -3.49 -6.07 4.27
CA ASN A 132 -3.18 -6.16 5.69
C ASN A 132 -1.94 -5.35 6.08
N LEU A 133 -0.93 -5.32 5.20
CA LEU A 133 0.26 -4.49 5.33
C LEU A 133 0.01 -3.05 4.90
N ARG A 134 -1.19 -2.74 4.38
CA ARG A 134 -1.60 -1.43 3.89
C ARG A 134 -0.71 -0.87 2.78
N ALA A 135 -0.04 -1.75 2.06
CA ALA A 135 0.67 -1.38 0.83
C ALA A 135 -0.31 -0.86 -0.24
N ILE A 136 -1.55 -1.39 -0.26
CA ILE A 136 -2.69 -0.91 -1.04
C ILE A 136 -3.91 -0.66 -0.13
N ASN A 137 -4.82 0.18 -0.56
CA ASN A 137 -6.06 0.50 0.17
C ASN A 137 -7.22 0.72 -0.81
N ALA A 138 -8.45 0.85 -0.27
CA ALA A 138 -9.65 1.05 -1.08
C ALA A 138 -9.55 2.28 -2.01
N GLU A 139 -9.05 3.40 -1.49
CA GLU A 139 -8.92 4.64 -2.27
C GLU A 139 -7.96 4.49 -3.46
N SER A 140 -6.80 3.82 -3.25
CA SER A 140 -5.85 3.55 -4.33
C SER A 140 -6.43 2.62 -5.39
N LEU A 141 -7.22 1.62 -4.98
CA LEU A 141 -7.89 0.69 -5.89
C LEU A 141 -9.03 1.37 -6.67
N GLU A 142 -9.85 2.20 -6.03
CA GLU A 142 -10.90 2.98 -6.71
C GLU A 142 -10.32 3.95 -7.74
N SER A 143 -9.20 4.60 -7.42
CA SER A 143 -8.50 5.46 -8.36
C SER A 143 -8.00 4.67 -9.57
N ALA A 144 -7.35 3.53 -9.31
CA ALA A 144 -6.82 2.66 -10.36
C ALA A 144 -7.94 2.03 -11.22
N GLU A 145 -9.10 1.72 -10.63
CA GLU A 145 -10.28 1.23 -11.34
C GLU A 145 -10.81 2.28 -12.34
N ARG A 146 -10.84 3.55 -11.97
CA ARG A 146 -11.21 4.65 -12.87
C ARG A 146 -10.24 4.79 -14.04
N GLU A 147 -8.94 4.64 -13.78
CA GLU A 147 -7.89 4.66 -14.80
C GLU A 147 -7.99 3.45 -15.73
N LEU A 148 -8.26 2.27 -15.16
CA LEU A 148 -8.46 1.04 -15.93
C LEU A 148 -9.64 1.20 -16.92
N LYS A 149 -10.78 1.76 -16.49
CA LYS A 149 -11.93 2.00 -17.36
C LYS A 149 -11.56 2.89 -18.54
N LYS A 150 -10.87 4.00 -18.30
CA LYS A 150 -10.39 4.89 -19.37
C LYS A 150 -9.45 4.19 -20.34
N TRP A 151 -8.56 3.34 -19.81
CA TRP A 151 -7.63 2.57 -20.62
C TRP A 151 -8.33 1.53 -21.48
N LEU A 152 -9.34 0.83 -20.94
CA LEU A 152 -10.15 -0.16 -21.66
C LEU A 152 -10.89 0.49 -22.84
N ASP A 153 -11.48 1.68 -22.64
CA ASP A 153 -12.21 2.42 -23.68
C ASP A 153 -11.30 2.77 -24.87
N THR A 154 -10.02 2.99 -24.63
CA THR A 154 -9.04 3.37 -25.68
C THR A 154 -8.33 2.18 -26.34
N HIS A 155 -8.33 0.98 -25.71
CA HIS A 155 -7.51 -0.16 -26.14
C HIS A 155 -8.32 -1.44 -26.45
N GLN A 156 -9.63 -1.34 -26.69
CA GLN A 156 -10.51 -2.49 -26.96
C GLN A 156 -9.97 -3.45 -28.04
N GLY A 157 -9.45 -2.92 -29.15
CA GLY A 157 -8.91 -3.72 -30.25
C GLY A 157 -7.59 -4.48 -29.95
N GLN A 158 -6.86 -4.10 -28.89
CA GLN A 158 -5.65 -4.82 -28.47
C GLN A 158 -5.98 -5.99 -27.53
N ILE A 159 -7.04 -5.86 -26.76
CA ILE A 159 -7.44 -6.85 -25.74
C ILE A 159 -8.09 -8.07 -26.40
N GLU A 160 -8.85 -7.90 -27.51
CA GLU A 160 -9.44 -8.99 -28.26
C GLU A 160 -8.41 -9.99 -28.83
N LYS A 161 -7.19 -9.54 -29.10
CA LYS A 161 -6.10 -10.39 -29.59
C LYS A 161 -5.43 -11.26 -28.51
N VAL A 162 -5.79 -11.08 -27.24
CA VAL A 162 -5.17 -11.74 -26.08
C VAL A 162 -6.08 -12.82 -25.48
N ARG A 163 -7.31 -12.88 -25.98
CA ARG A 163 -8.30 -13.89 -25.60
C ARG A 163 -8.07 -15.20 -26.36
#